data_e30e91ddc962349aeaa8115893c9ae41
#
_entry.id   e30e91ddc962349aeaa8115893c9ae41
#
_cell.length_a   1.000
_cell.length_b   1.000
_cell.length_c   1.000
_cell.angle_alpha   90.00
_cell.angle_beta   90.00
_cell.angle_gamma   90.00
#
_symmetry.space_group_name_H-M   'P 1'
#
loop_
_entity.id
_entity.type
_entity.pdbx_description
1 polymer ?
#
loop_
_entity_poly.entity_id
_entity_poly.type
_entity_poly.pdbx_seq_one_letter_code
_entity_poly.pdbx_strand_id
1 'polypeptide(L)'
;EIKKASPSAGIIVNNFDCVRIAELYLKNNVTCLSVLTEERFFLGNLKYIEEIKKKIKLPILAKDFFIDPYQVSYSKSFGCDCILIILSALSEKQSDEIYDEALKNKLSIIVEVHDEKEAECALKYEEAIIGINNRDLKSLQVSLDNSVKIQKKITSHKGPIVSESGIKNKKDAQYIYDRTG
;
A
#
# COMPACT_ATOMS: atom_id res chain seq x y z
N GLU A 1 6.55 5.87 3.26
CA GLU A 1 6.86 5.03 2.10
C GLU A 1 8.35 5.14 1.76
N ILE A 2 9.03 3.99 1.60
CA ILE A 2 10.44 3.88 1.19
C ILE A 2 10.47 3.62 -0.30
N LYS A 3 10.86 4.65 -1.07
CA LYS A 3 10.80 4.65 -2.53
C LYS A 3 12.00 5.36 -3.13
N LYS A 4 12.71 4.69 -4.06
CA LYS A 4 13.87 5.23 -4.76
C LYS A 4 13.49 6.09 -5.96
N ALA A 5 12.50 5.63 -6.74
CA ALA A 5 12.04 6.29 -7.95
C ALA A 5 10.55 6.08 -8.17
N SER A 6 9.95 6.83 -9.08
CA SER A 6 8.59 6.59 -9.58
C SER A 6 8.45 7.05 -11.03
N PRO A 7 7.49 6.50 -11.80
CA PRO A 7 7.23 6.92 -13.19
C PRO A 7 6.95 8.42 -13.33
N SER A 8 6.30 9.02 -12.34
CA SER A 8 5.89 10.44 -12.38
C SER A 8 6.99 11.41 -11.94
N ALA A 9 7.96 10.98 -11.14
CA ALA A 9 8.97 11.86 -10.55
C ALA A 9 10.43 11.48 -10.92
N GLY A 10 10.63 10.37 -11.63
CA GLY A 10 11.96 9.84 -11.89
C GLY A 10 12.66 9.39 -10.61
N ILE A 11 13.97 9.57 -10.52
CA ILE A 11 14.74 9.26 -9.31
C ILE A 11 14.44 10.31 -8.24
N ILE A 12 13.91 9.85 -7.09
CA ILE A 12 13.56 10.70 -5.94
C ILE A 12 14.75 10.85 -4.99
N VAL A 13 15.52 9.75 -4.81
CA VAL A 13 16.65 9.71 -3.89
C VAL A 13 17.88 9.15 -4.60
N ASN A 14 18.88 10.00 -4.87
CA ASN A 14 20.09 9.59 -5.58
C ASN A 14 20.95 8.61 -4.75
N ASN A 15 21.21 8.92 -3.50
CA ASN A 15 21.94 8.05 -2.56
C ASN A 15 20.95 7.27 -1.71
N PHE A 16 20.27 6.32 -2.34
CA PHE A 16 19.21 5.54 -1.70
C PHE A 16 19.80 4.50 -0.74
N ASP A 17 19.43 4.63 0.53
CA ASP A 17 19.72 3.69 1.61
C ASP A 17 18.38 3.38 2.33
N CYS A 18 17.83 2.22 2.04
CA CYS A 18 16.51 1.81 2.55
C CYS A 18 16.51 1.69 4.09
N VAL A 19 17.61 1.24 4.68
CA VAL A 19 17.74 1.06 6.13
C VAL A 19 17.79 2.41 6.83
N ARG A 20 18.61 3.33 6.33
CA ARG A 20 18.71 4.69 6.88
C ARG A 20 17.37 5.42 6.82
N ILE A 21 16.64 5.29 5.72
CA ILE A 21 15.30 5.89 5.59
C ILE A 21 14.33 5.26 6.60
N ALA A 22 14.36 3.94 6.75
CA ALA A 22 13.54 3.24 7.72
C ALA A 22 13.84 3.66 9.17
N GLU A 23 15.13 3.85 9.51
CA GLU A 23 15.56 4.37 10.83
C GLU A 23 15.04 5.80 11.09
N LEU A 24 15.04 6.66 10.06
CA LEU A 24 14.45 8.00 10.17
C LEU A 24 12.94 7.95 10.43
N TYR A 25 12.23 7.06 9.76
CA TYR A 25 10.80 6.86 10.00
C TYR A 25 10.53 6.31 11.40
N LEU A 26 11.31 5.32 11.85
CA LEU A 26 11.20 4.78 13.21
C LEU A 26 11.40 5.87 14.27
N LYS A 27 12.39 6.76 14.12
CA LYS A 27 12.62 7.91 15.01
C LYS A 27 11.44 8.89 15.04
N ASN A 28 10.61 8.91 13.99
CA ASN A 28 9.41 9.73 13.90
C ASN A 28 8.14 8.97 14.28
N ASN A 29 8.26 7.84 14.97
CA ASN A 29 7.17 7.06 15.54
C ASN A 29 6.13 6.57 14.50
N VAL A 30 6.56 6.20 13.30
CA VAL A 30 5.66 5.56 12.33
C VAL A 30 5.23 4.18 12.82
N THR A 31 4.01 3.78 12.52
CA THR A 31 3.43 2.50 12.93
C THR A 31 3.90 1.35 12.07
N CYS A 32 4.08 1.57 10.78
CA CYS A 32 4.50 0.56 9.78
C CYS A 32 5.25 1.25 8.62
N LEU A 33 5.84 0.43 7.77
CA LEU A 33 6.57 0.88 6.59
C LEU A 33 5.94 0.32 5.33
N SER A 34 5.84 1.12 4.28
CA SER A 34 5.60 0.67 2.92
C SER A 34 6.92 0.72 2.15
N VAL A 35 7.32 -0.40 1.57
CA VAL A 35 8.59 -0.54 0.85
C VAL A 35 8.31 -0.92 -0.59
N LEU A 36 8.73 -0.09 -1.55
CA LEU A 36 8.61 -0.39 -2.96
C LEU A 36 9.52 -1.57 -3.32
N THR A 37 8.92 -2.63 -3.86
CA THR A 37 9.63 -3.85 -4.28
C THR A 37 9.61 -4.03 -5.80
N GLU A 38 8.75 -3.30 -6.52
CA GLU A 38 8.70 -3.32 -7.98
C GLU A 38 9.99 -2.75 -8.57
N GLU A 39 10.66 -3.55 -9.44
CA GLU A 39 12.03 -3.29 -9.87
C GLU A 39 12.12 -2.35 -11.08
N ARG A 40 11.16 -2.46 -12.01
CA ARG A 40 11.27 -1.83 -13.33
C ARG A 40 10.97 -0.33 -13.31
N PHE A 41 9.88 0.06 -12.66
CA PHE A 41 9.37 1.43 -12.68
C PHE A 41 9.71 2.22 -11.42
N PHE A 42 9.83 1.53 -10.29
CA PHE A 42 10.10 2.15 -8.99
C PHE A 42 11.52 1.93 -8.49
N LEU A 43 12.32 1.14 -9.22
CA LEU A 43 13.69 0.74 -8.84
C LEU A 43 13.73 0.15 -7.41
N GLY A 44 12.65 -0.60 -7.07
CA GLY A 44 12.50 -1.31 -5.82
C GLY A 44 13.26 -2.63 -5.79
N ASN A 45 13.23 -3.32 -4.67
CA ASN A 45 13.74 -4.68 -4.55
C ASN A 45 13.23 -5.34 -3.27
N LEU A 46 12.84 -6.61 -3.32
CA LEU A 46 12.42 -7.37 -2.13
C LEU A 46 13.52 -7.47 -1.06
N LYS A 47 14.78 -7.46 -1.46
CA LYS A 47 15.92 -7.46 -0.53
C LYS A 47 15.91 -6.26 0.43
N TYR A 48 15.30 -5.13 0.04
CA TYR A 48 15.18 -3.99 0.95
C TYR A 48 14.37 -4.34 2.20
N ILE A 49 13.34 -5.18 2.05
CA ILE A 49 12.55 -5.68 3.19
C ILE A 49 13.45 -6.50 4.13
N GLU A 50 14.21 -7.45 3.58
CA GLU A 50 15.12 -8.29 4.36
C GLU A 50 16.19 -7.45 5.10
N GLU A 51 16.77 -6.46 4.42
CA GLU A 51 17.77 -5.56 5.01
C GLU A 51 17.19 -4.73 6.16
N ILE A 52 16.00 -4.19 5.98
CA ILE A 52 15.29 -3.41 7.00
C ILE A 52 14.94 -4.31 8.20
N LYS A 53 14.39 -5.50 7.96
CA LYS A 53 13.98 -6.44 9.00
C LYS A 53 15.12 -6.91 9.90
N LYS A 54 16.35 -6.94 9.40
CA LYS A 54 17.54 -7.24 10.22
C LYS A 54 17.78 -6.22 11.34
N LYS A 55 17.29 -4.98 11.18
CA LYS A 55 17.53 -3.88 12.13
C LYS A 55 16.26 -3.32 12.78
N ILE A 56 15.11 -3.41 12.11
CA ILE A 56 13.88 -2.72 12.49
C ILE A 56 12.74 -3.73 12.53
N LYS A 57 11.97 -3.73 13.64
CA LYS A 57 10.87 -4.68 13.88
C LYS A 57 9.49 -4.11 13.51
N LEU A 58 9.42 -3.04 12.74
CA LEU A 58 8.14 -2.52 12.27
C LEU A 58 7.49 -3.45 11.24
N PRO A 59 6.15 -3.52 11.19
CA PRO A 59 5.44 -4.18 10.10
C PRO A 59 5.78 -3.55 8.75
N ILE A 60 5.97 -4.37 7.71
CA ILE A 60 6.35 -3.92 6.37
C ILE A 60 5.35 -4.42 5.34
N LEU A 61 4.77 -3.48 4.60
CA LEU A 61 4.04 -3.72 3.36
C LEU A 61 5.03 -3.88 2.20
N ALA A 62 5.00 -5.01 1.51
CA ALA A 62 5.61 -5.14 0.18
C ALA A 62 4.72 -4.42 -0.84
N LYS A 63 5.18 -3.27 -1.33
CA LYS A 63 4.42 -2.48 -2.30
C LYS A 63 4.87 -2.82 -3.72
N ASP A 64 4.09 -3.67 -4.36
CA ASP A 64 4.34 -4.23 -5.68
C ASP A 64 3.03 -4.41 -6.44
N PHE A 65 3.11 -4.78 -7.71
CA PHE A 65 1.98 -5.29 -8.49
C PHE A 65 1.90 -6.81 -8.34
N PHE A 66 1.08 -7.27 -7.39
CA PHE A 66 0.80 -8.68 -7.23
C PHE A 66 -0.21 -9.11 -8.29
N ILE A 67 0.22 -9.92 -9.25
CA ILE A 67 -0.58 -10.43 -10.38
C ILE A 67 -0.67 -11.97 -10.40
N ASP A 68 0.10 -12.63 -9.54
CA ASP A 68 0.16 -14.09 -9.42
C ASP A 68 0.31 -14.48 -7.94
N PRO A 69 -0.43 -15.48 -7.44
CA PRO A 69 -0.32 -15.95 -6.06
C PRO A 69 1.09 -16.35 -5.61
N TYR A 70 1.94 -16.81 -6.53
CA TYR A 70 3.34 -17.12 -6.23
C TYR A 70 4.11 -15.93 -5.63
N GLN A 71 3.80 -14.71 -6.08
CA GLN A 71 4.46 -13.51 -5.55
C GLN A 71 4.21 -13.30 -4.06
N VAL A 72 3.09 -13.78 -3.54
CA VAL A 72 2.72 -13.70 -2.11
C VAL A 72 3.70 -14.50 -1.27
N SER A 73 3.84 -15.80 -1.56
CA SER A 73 4.76 -16.70 -0.87
C SER A 73 6.21 -16.25 -1.05
N TYR A 74 6.56 -15.78 -2.24
CA TYR A 74 7.89 -15.24 -2.53
C TYR A 74 8.21 -14.01 -1.71
N SER A 75 7.32 -13.03 -1.65
CA SER A 75 7.51 -11.81 -0.83
C SER A 75 7.56 -12.14 0.66
N LYS A 76 6.76 -13.10 1.12
CA LYS A 76 6.79 -13.61 2.49
C LYS A 76 8.18 -14.13 2.87
N SER A 77 8.89 -14.79 1.96
CA SER A 77 10.23 -15.33 2.22
C SER A 77 11.27 -14.25 2.51
N PHE A 78 11.05 -13.00 2.09
CA PHE A 78 11.87 -11.83 2.44
C PHE A 78 11.43 -11.13 3.73
N GLY A 79 10.38 -11.62 4.37
CA GLY A 79 9.93 -11.14 5.68
C GLY A 79 8.91 -10.00 5.65
N CYS A 80 8.16 -9.80 4.56
CA CYS A 80 7.04 -8.86 4.58
C CYS A 80 5.92 -9.36 5.52
N ASP A 81 5.17 -8.42 6.07
CA ASP A 81 4.02 -8.68 6.94
C ASP A 81 2.70 -8.43 6.23
N CYS A 82 2.74 -7.69 5.13
CA CYS A 82 1.56 -7.24 4.40
C CYS A 82 1.85 -7.21 2.90
N ILE A 83 0.82 -7.47 2.08
CA ILE A 83 0.84 -7.33 0.62
C ILE A 83 -0.22 -6.34 0.16
N LEU A 84 -0.12 -5.92 -1.11
CA LEU A 84 -1.04 -5.00 -1.77
C LEU A 84 -1.80 -5.72 -2.88
N ILE A 85 -3.13 -5.62 -2.88
CA ILE A 85 -4.00 -6.04 -3.97
C ILE A 85 -4.59 -4.78 -4.61
N ILE A 86 -4.25 -4.49 -5.86
CA ILE A 86 -4.74 -3.31 -6.59
C ILE A 86 -5.89 -3.77 -7.49
N LEU A 87 -7.14 -3.47 -7.11
CA LEU A 87 -8.31 -4.00 -7.83
C LEU A 87 -8.37 -3.57 -9.29
N SER A 88 -7.97 -2.34 -9.61
CA SER A 88 -7.93 -1.83 -10.99
C SER A 88 -6.93 -2.56 -11.90
N ALA A 89 -5.97 -3.28 -11.34
CA ALA A 89 -4.92 -3.98 -12.09
C ALA A 89 -5.23 -5.47 -12.31
N LEU A 90 -6.31 -5.99 -11.73
CA LEU A 90 -6.59 -7.42 -11.64
C LEU A 90 -7.99 -7.77 -12.12
N SER A 91 -8.17 -8.98 -12.61
CA SER A 91 -9.50 -9.59 -12.69
C SER A 91 -9.97 -10.02 -11.29
N GLU A 92 -11.28 -10.17 -11.11
CA GLU A 92 -11.83 -10.63 -9.83
C GLU A 92 -11.23 -11.97 -9.39
N LYS A 93 -11.10 -12.92 -10.32
CA LYS A 93 -10.48 -14.23 -10.04
C LYS A 93 -9.04 -14.10 -9.53
N GLN A 94 -8.22 -13.25 -10.16
CA GLN A 94 -6.84 -13.03 -9.71
C GLN A 94 -6.79 -12.41 -8.32
N SER A 95 -7.65 -11.42 -8.06
CA SER A 95 -7.74 -10.79 -6.74
C SER A 95 -8.10 -11.80 -5.65
N ASP A 96 -9.06 -12.69 -5.93
CA ASP A 96 -9.48 -13.74 -5.00
C ASP A 96 -8.36 -14.76 -4.75
N GLU A 97 -7.68 -15.22 -5.80
CA GLU A 97 -6.56 -16.17 -5.67
C GLU A 97 -5.38 -15.58 -4.87
N ILE A 98 -5.04 -14.30 -5.08
CA ILE A 98 -3.99 -13.60 -4.34
C ILE A 98 -4.41 -13.38 -2.88
N TYR A 99 -5.67 -13.02 -2.65
CA TYR A 99 -6.22 -12.84 -1.30
C TYR A 99 -6.17 -14.14 -0.50
N ASP A 100 -6.66 -15.23 -1.07
CA ASP A 100 -6.65 -16.54 -0.44
C ASP A 100 -5.23 -17.01 -0.12
N GLU A 101 -4.29 -16.79 -1.03
CA GLU A 101 -2.88 -17.15 -0.81
C GLU A 101 -2.25 -16.29 0.30
N ALA A 102 -2.62 -15.01 0.41
CA ALA A 102 -2.14 -14.15 1.48
C ALA A 102 -2.66 -14.60 2.86
N LEU A 103 -3.93 -14.99 2.95
CA LEU A 103 -4.51 -15.56 4.18
C LEU A 103 -3.80 -16.86 4.60
N LYS A 104 -3.55 -17.78 3.65
CA LYS A 104 -2.79 -19.01 3.91
C LYS A 104 -1.39 -18.72 4.46
N ASN A 105 -0.74 -17.68 3.95
CA ASN A 105 0.58 -17.23 4.40
C ASN A 105 0.52 -16.37 5.68
N LYS A 106 -0.66 -16.13 6.26
CA LYS A 106 -0.86 -15.29 7.45
C LYS A 106 -0.28 -13.88 7.27
N LEU A 107 -0.46 -13.30 6.09
CA LEU A 107 -0.12 -11.92 5.79
C LEU A 107 -1.33 -11.02 5.98
N SER A 108 -1.09 -9.81 6.46
CA SER A 108 -2.08 -8.74 6.34
C SER A 108 -2.21 -8.34 4.87
N ILE A 109 -3.38 -7.79 4.52
CA ILE A 109 -3.69 -7.46 3.13
C ILE A 109 -4.22 -6.04 3.08
N ILE A 110 -3.67 -5.23 2.19
CA ILE A 110 -4.30 -3.96 1.78
C ILE A 110 -4.94 -4.19 0.41
N VAL A 111 -6.24 -3.92 0.32
CA VAL A 111 -6.96 -3.88 -0.96
C VAL A 111 -7.08 -2.41 -1.37
N GLU A 112 -6.31 -2.03 -2.38
CA GLU A 112 -6.28 -0.66 -2.91
C GLU A 112 -7.41 -0.45 -3.91
N VAL A 113 -8.13 0.67 -3.72
CA VAL A 113 -9.29 1.08 -4.53
C VAL A 113 -9.13 2.53 -4.99
N HIS A 114 -9.64 2.85 -6.19
CA HIS A 114 -9.52 4.16 -6.83
C HIS A 114 -10.87 4.83 -7.06
N ASP A 115 -11.95 4.07 -7.07
CA ASP A 115 -13.30 4.59 -7.28
C ASP A 115 -14.34 3.86 -6.41
N GLU A 116 -15.60 4.33 -6.49
CA GLU A 116 -16.70 3.79 -5.70
C GLU A 116 -17.04 2.34 -6.07
N LYS A 117 -16.86 1.96 -7.33
CA LYS A 117 -17.12 0.61 -7.82
C LYS A 117 -16.12 -0.40 -7.24
N GLU A 118 -14.83 -0.05 -7.31
CA GLU A 118 -13.76 -0.86 -6.71
C GLU A 118 -13.96 -0.98 -5.20
N ALA A 119 -14.38 0.12 -4.54
CA ALA A 119 -14.64 0.14 -3.12
C ALA A 119 -15.80 -0.81 -2.73
N GLU A 120 -16.88 -0.83 -3.49
CA GLU A 120 -17.97 -1.78 -3.28
C GLU A 120 -17.51 -3.24 -3.48
N CYS A 121 -16.68 -3.50 -4.49
CA CYS A 121 -16.07 -4.82 -4.70
C CYS A 121 -15.12 -5.23 -3.56
N ALA A 122 -14.42 -4.26 -2.96
CA ALA A 122 -13.49 -4.52 -1.86
C ALA A 122 -14.19 -5.03 -0.58
N LEU A 123 -15.47 -4.74 -0.40
CA LEU A 123 -16.23 -5.15 0.79
C LEU A 123 -16.30 -6.67 1.00
N LYS A 124 -16.11 -7.47 -0.05
CA LYS A 124 -16.05 -8.94 0.08
C LYS A 124 -14.79 -9.45 0.79
N TYR A 125 -13.74 -8.65 0.86
CA TYR A 125 -12.46 -8.99 1.50
C TYR A 125 -12.47 -8.56 2.98
N GLU A 126 -13.23 -9.26 3.79
CA GLU A 126 -13.59 -8.85 5.16
C GLU A 126 -12.37 -8.68 6.10
N GLU A 127 -11.29 -9.45 5.89
CA GLU A 127 -10.07 -9.36 6.70
C GLU A 127 -9.05 -8.35 6.18
N ALA A 128 -9.33 -7.71 5.05
CA ALA A 128 -8.40 -6.74 4.47
C ALA A 128 -8.53 -5.35 5.09
N ILE A 129 -7.46 -4.60 5.01
CA ILE A 129 -7.46 -3.13 5.14
C ILE A 129 -7.86 -2.56 3.79
N ILE A 130 -8.79 -1.62 3.73
CA ILE A 130 -9.11 -0.93 2.48
C ILE A 130 -8.22 0.30 2.35
N GLY A 131 -7.41 0.32 1.28
CA GLY A 131 -6.57 1.45 0.91
C GLY A 131 -7.26 2.32 -0.15
N ILE A 132 -7.61 3.56 0.16
CA ILE A 132 -8.20 4.48 -0.80
C ILE A 132 -7.10 5.31 -1.42
N ASN A 133 -6.81 5.07 -2.69
CA ASN A 133 -5.79 5.83 -3.41
C ASN A 133 -6.37 7.12 -4.00
N ASN A 134 -5.88 8.26 -3.49
CA ASN A 134 -6.26 9.59 -3.97
C ASN A 134 -5.67 9.93 -5.33
N ARG A 135 -4.81 9.09 -5.89
CA ARG A 135 -4.22 9.27 -7.22
C ARG A 135 -5.02 8.47 -8.25
N ASP A 136 -5.54 9.15 -9.24
CA ASP A 136 -6.06 8.51 -10.45
C ASP A 136 -4.90 7.91 -11.26
N LEU A 137 -4.96 6.61 -11.55
CA LEU A 137 -3.85 5.91 -12.23
C LEU A 137 -3.72 6.25 -13.71
N LYS A 138 -4.77 6.83 -14.33
CA LYS A 138 -4.76 7.20 -15.76
C LYS A 138 -4.26 8.61 -15.96
N SER A 139 -4.80 9.57 -15.20
CA SER A 139 -4.44 10.99 -15.31
C SER A 139 -3.27 11.40 -14.42
N LEU A 140 -2.90 10.56 -13.44
CA LEU A 140 -1.94 10.80 -12.37
C LEU A 140 -2.30 11.99 -11.47
N GLN A 141 -3.49 12.56 -11.63
CA GLN A 141 -3.99 13.62 -10.76
C GLN A 141 -4.29 13.09 -9.35
N VAL A 142 -4.13 13.96 -8.36
CA VAL A 142 -4.36 13.62 -6.95
C VAL A 142 -5.43 14.53 -6.39
N SER A 143 -6.47 13.92 -5.78
CA SER A 143 -7.52 14.65 -5.05
C SER A 143 -7.83 13.95 -3.73
N LEU A 144 -7.67 14.66 -2.63
CA LEU A 144 -8.01 14.14 -1.30
C LEU A 144 -9.51 13.94 -1.10
N ASP A 145 -10.34 14.58 -1.93
CA ASP A 145 -11.79 14.37 -1.94
C ASP A 145 -12.17 12.92 -2.31
N ASN A 146 -11.28 12.21 -3.00
CA ASN A 146 -11.51 10.81 -3.34
C ASN A 146 -11.67 9.94 -2.08
N SER A 147 -10.81 10.11 -1.08
CA SER A 147 -10.97 9.42 0.21
C SER A 147 -12.29 9.74 0.88
N VAL A 148 -12.70 11.02 0.90
CA VAL A 148 -13.97 11.46 1.52
C VAL A 148 -15.18 10.87 0.79
N LYS A 149 -15.10 10.78 -0.54
CA LYS A 149 -16.18 10.25 -1.38
C LYS A 149 -16.32 8.74 -1.24
N ILE A 150 -15.21 8.01 -1.36
CA ILE A 150 -15.20 6.55 -1.33
C ILE A 150 -15.54 6.01 0.05
N GLN A 151 -15.01 6.61 1.12
CA GLN A 151 -15.30 6.15 2.48
C GLN A 151 -16.80 6.07 2.80
N LYS A 152 -17.61 6.96 2.23
CA LYS A 152 -19.07 6.94 2.38
C LYS A 152 -19.75 5.69 1.80
N LYS A 153 -19.08 4.99 0.86
CA LYS A 153 -19.57 3.78 0.23
C LYS A 153 -19.22 2.50 0.98
N ILE A 154 -18.20 2.57 1.81
CA ILE A 154 -17.67 1.41 2.55
C ILE A 154 -17.89 1.49 4.06
N THR A 155 -18.95 2.17 4.48
CA THR A 155 -19.31 2.32 5.91
C THR A 155 -19.64 0.99 6.60
N SER A 156 -19.96 -0.05 5.84
CA SER A 156 -20.17 -1.40 6.36
C SER A 156 -18.87 -2.16 6.63
N HIS A 157 -17.74 -1.68 6.09
CA HIS A 157 -16.44 -2.28 6.37
C HIS A 157 -16.05 -2.06 7.84
N LYS A 158 -15.66 -3.13 8.52
CA LYS A 158 -15.32 -3.09 9.95
C LYS A 158 -13.82 -3.00 10.21
N GLY A 159 -13.03 -3.23 9.19
CA GLY A 159 -11.57 -3.16 9.26
C GLY A 159 -11.04 -1.72 9.17
N PRO A 160 -9.73 -1.55 9.29
CA PRO A 160 -9.09 -0.25 9.08
C PRO A 160 -9.23 0.24 7.64
N ILE A 161 -9.30 1.57 7.48
CA ILE A 161 -9.24 2.24 6.18
C ILE A 161 -8.02 3.14 6.16
N VAL A 162 -7.27 3.13 5.06
CA VAL A 162 -6.06 3.94 4.86
C VAL A 162 -6.28 4.87 3.68
N SER A 163 -6.02 6.16 3.85
CA SER A 163 -5.96 7.12 2.75
C SER A 163 -4.54 7.18 2.19
N GLU A 164 -4.40 6.91 0.89
CA GLU A 164 -3.12 6.85 0.20
C GLU A 164 -2.95 7.98 -0.80
N SER A 165 -1.71 8.41 -1.01
CA SER A 165 -1.33 9.50 -1.93
C SER A 165 -1.83 10.89 -1.52
N GLY A 166 -1.03 11.90 -1.81
CA GLY A 166 -1.43 13.30 -1.76
C GLY A 166 -1.35 14.00 -0.41
N ILE A 167 -1.15 13.28 0.69
CA ILE A 167 -0.98 13.87 2.04
C ILE A 167 0.45 14.39 2.15
N LYS A 168 0.64 15.71 2.02
CA LYS A 168 1.95 16.36 1.99
C LYS A 168 2.29 17.07 3.29
N ASN A 169 1.30 17.39 4.10
CA ASN A 169 1.47 18.19 5.31
C ASN A 169 0.32 17.93 6.29
N LYS A 170 0.44 18.52 7.49
CA LYS A 170 -0.56 18.37 8.56
C LYS A 170 -1.97 18.84 8.16
N LYS A 171 -2.08 19.87 7.30
CA LYS A 171 -3.40 20.37 6.88
C LYS A 171 -4.12 19.34 6.00
N ASP A 172 -3.39 18.65 5.13
CA ASP A 172 -3.95 17.59 4.30
C ASP A 172 -4.44 16.41 5.17
N ALA A 173 -3.64 16.01 6.15
CA ALA A 173 -4.03 14.96 7.11
C ALA A 173 -5.26 15.38 7.92
N GLN A 174 -5.31 16.63 8.41
CA GLN A 174 -6.45 17.16 9.15
C GLN A 174 -7.70 17.22 8.27
N TYR A 175 -7.55 17.61 6.99
CA TYR A 175 -8.65 17.63 6.02
C TYR A 175 -9.34 16.28 5.88
N ILE A 176 -8.54 15.21 5.76
CA ILE A 176 -9.05 13.82 5.69
C ILE A 176 -9.74 13.47 7.00
N TYR A 177 -9.03 13.64 8.13
CA TYR A 177 -9.54 13.27 9.46
C TYR A 177 -10.88 13.93 9.80
N ASP A 178 -11.02 15.24 9.56
CA ASP A 178 -12.26 15.99 9.86
C ASP A 178 -13.48 15.51 9.05
N ARG A 179 -13.25 14.78 7.95
CA ARG A 179 -14.30 14.33 7.02
C ARG A 179 -14.56 12.83 7.01
N THR A 180 -13.62 12.07 7.52
CA THR A 180 -13.68 10.59 7.49
C THR A 180 -13.66 9.95 8.88
N GLY A 181 -13.23 10.68 9.90
CA GLY A 181 -13.16 10.21 11.29
C GLY A 181 -11.79 9.67 11.65
#